data_fc79fd0a7b7de3daad2bf1dfeec5f623
#
_entry.id   fc79fd0a7b7de3daad2bf1dfeec5f623
#
_cell.length_a   1.000
_cell.length_b   1.000
_cell.length_c   1.000
_cell.angle_alpha   90.00
_cell.angle_beta   90.00
_cell.angle_gamma   90.00
#
_symmetry.space_group_name_H-M   'P 1'
#
loop_
_entity.id
_entity.type
_entity.pdbx_description
1 polymer ?
#
loop_
_entity_poly.entity_id
_entity_poly.type
_entity_poly.pdbx_seq_one_letter_code
_entity_poly.pdbx_strand_id
1 'polypeptide(L)'
;MVRIYTLTLAPSLDSATITPQIYPEGKLRCSAPVFEPGGGGINVARAIAHLGGTATAIFPAGGATGEHLVALLADENVPVSTVDAKDWTRQNLHVHVESSGEQYRFVMPGATLDDDEFRQLEEQVLEIESGAILVISGSLPPGVKVEKLTQLISAAQKQG
;
A
#
# COMPACT_ATOMS: atom_id res chain seq x y z
N MET A 1 -3.42 -21.33 -15.22
CA MET A 1 -3.63 -19.86 -15.19
C MET A 1 -2.42 -19.29 -14.46
N VAL A 2 -1.75 -18.26 -14.99
CA VAL A 2 -0.60 -17.64 -14.32
C VAL A 2 -1.08 -16.92 -13.07
N ARG A 3 -0.45 -17.17 -11.93
CA ARG A 3 -0.76 -16.45 -10.69
C ARG A 3 -0.01 -15.11 -10.65
N ILE A 4 -0.66 -14.12 -10.09
CA ILE A 4 -0.11 -12.76 -9.99
C ILE A 4 -0.03 -12.39 -8.51
N TYR A 5 1.13 -11.87 -8.12
CA TYR A 5 1.40 -11.33 -6.80
C TYR A 5 1.86 -9.89 -6.91
N THR A 6 1.54 -9.08 -5.94
CA THR A 6 2.05 -7.71 -5.87
C THR A 6 2.72 -7.47 -4.52
N LEU A 7 3.86 -6.80 -4.51
CA LEU A 7 4.56 -6.39 -3.29
C LEU A 7 4.52 -4.87 -3.14
N THR A 8 4.05 -4.41 -1.98
CA THR A 8 4.04 -3.01 -1.58
C THR A 8 4.75 -2.86 -0.24
N LEU A 9 5.94 -2.26 -0.21
CA LEU A 9 6.72 -2.10 1.02
C LEU A 9 6.24 -0.95 1.92
N ALA A 10 5.62 0.07 1.35
CA ALA A 10 5.08 1.23 2.07
C ALA A 10 3.61 1.48 1.73
N PRO A 11 2.70 0.57 2.14
CA PRO A 11 1.27 0.76 1.94
C PRO A 11 0.75 1.98 2.67
N SER A 12 -0.46 2.42 2.33
CA SER A 12 -1.15 3.50 3.03
C SER A 12 -2.65 3.25 3.12
N LEU A 13 -3.25 3.79 4.16
CA LEU A 13 -4.68 4.05 4.20
C LEU A 13 -4.87 5.49 3.71
N ASP A 14 -5.41 5.67 2.51
CA ASP A 14 -5.62 6.99 1.95
C ASP A 14 -7.01 7.50 2.36
N SER A 15 -7.09 8.75 2.84
CA SER A 15 -8.35 9.42 3.13
C SER A 15 -8.55 10.60 2.19
N ALA A 16 -9.72 10.69 1.57
CA ALA A 16 -10.11 11.77 0.70
C ALA A 16 -11.26 12.57 1.32
N THR A 17 -11.17 13.90 1.27
CA THR A 17 -12.20 14.78 1.77
C THR A 17 -12.32 16.04 0.92
N ILE A 18 -13.37 16.81 1.13
CA ILE A 18 -13.67 18.04 0.41
C ILE A 18 -13.76 19.19 1.41
N THR A 19 -13.18 20.34 1.08
CA THR A 19 -13.35 21.60 1.81
C THR A 19 -13.84 22.68 0.87
N PRO A 20 -14.73 23.60 1.31
CA PRO A 20 -15.18 24.71 0.47
C PRO A 20 -14.03 25.63 0.03
N GLN A 21 -13.06 25.88 0.90
CA GLN A 21 -11.92 26.76 0.63
C GLN A 21 -10.75 26.45 1.57
N ILE A 22 -9.55 26.88 1.19
CA ILE A 22 -8.34 26.84 2.03
C ILE A 22 -7.94 28.26 2.42
N TYR A 23 -7.64 28.45 3.71
CA TYR A 23 -7.12 29.69 4.27
C TYR A 23 -6.24 29.39 5.51
N PRO A 24 -5.23 30.23 5.80
CA PRO A 24 -4.36 30.04 6.95
C PRO A 24 -5.08 30.38 8.26
N GLU A 25 -4.54 29.90 9.38
CA GLU A 25 -4.91 30.24 10.76
C GLU A 25 -6.35 29.95 11.18
N GLY A 26 -7.13 29.27 10.35
CA GLY A 26 -8.51 28.90 10.66
C GLY A 26 -8.76 27.40 10.66
N LYS A 27 -9.92 27.01 11.17
CA LYS A 27 -10.38 25.62 11.11
C LYS A 27 -11.07 25.38 9.77
N LEU A 28 -10.44 24.57 8.93
CA LEU A 28 -11.03 24.13 7.66
C LEU A 28 -12.00 22.97 7.95
N ARG A 29 -13.29 23.21 7.72
CA ARG A 29 -14.32 22.19 7.93
C ARG A 29 -14.47 21.39 6.64
N CYS A 30 -14.19 20.09 6.75
CA CYS A 30 -14.24 19.17 5.62
C CYS A 30 -15.50 18.30 5.69
N SER A 31 -15.83 17.68 4.56
CA SER A 31 -16.81 16.61 4.49
C SER A 31 -16.33 15.35 5.27
N ALA A 32 -17.22 14.40 5.51
CA ALA A 32 -16.80 13.10 6.02
C ALA A 32 -15.78 12.46 5.07
N PRO A 33 -14.66 11.92 5.59
CA PRO A 33 -13.64 11.33 4.73
C PRO A 33 -14.12 10.01 4.11
N VAL A 34 -13.65 9.75 2.89
CA VAL A 34 -13.72 8.43 2.25
C VAL A 34 -12.35 7.79 2.39
N PHE A 35 -12.30 6.53 2.80
CA PHE A 35 -11.06 5.77 2.96
C PHE A 35 -10.87 4.81 1.79
N GLU A 36 -9.66 4.72 1.30
CA GLU A 36 -9.27 3.84 0.19
C GLU A 36 -7.93 3.16 0.47
N PRO A 37 -7.76 1.90 0.00
CA PRO A 37 -6.46 1.26 0.03
C PRO A 37 -5.46 2.00 -0.87
N GLY A 38 -4.26 2.27 -0.36
CA GLY A 38 -3.19 2.93 -1.09
C GLY A 38 -1.89 2.12 -1.11
N GLY A 39 -1.05 2.44 -2.10
CA GLY A 39 0.23 1.79 -2.37
C GLY A 39 0.29 1.21 -3.77
N GLY A 40 1.45 1.32 -4.42
CA GLY A 40 1.59 0.99 -5.84
C GLY A 40 1.17 -0.44 -6.20
N GLY A 41 1.71 -1.43 -5.52
CA GLY A 41 1.36 -2.84 -5.76
C GLY A 41 -0.08 -3.15 -5.36
N ILE A 42 -0.58 -2.58 -4.27
CA ILE A 42 -2.00 -2.71 -3.86
C ILE A 42 -2.91 -2.19 -4.97
N ASN A 43 -2.61 -1.02 -5.53
CA ASN A 43 -3.42 -0.46 -6.62
C ASN A 43 -3.39 -1.34 -7.88
N VAL A 44 -2.28 -2.03 -8.17
CA VAL A 44 -2.22 -3.02 -9.25
C VAL A 44 -3.13 -4.21 -8.94
N ALA A 45 -3.10 -4.76 -7.72
CA ALA A 45 -3.96 -5.88 -7.34
C ALA A 45 -5.45 -5.51 -7.43
N ARG A 46 -5.83 -4.31 -6.95
CA ARG A 46 -7.20 -3.76 -7.08
C ARG A 46 -7.63 -3.61 -8.53
N ALA A 47 -6.75 -3.05 -9.38
CA ALA A 47 -7.04 -2.91 -10.80
C ALA A 47 -7.28 -4.27 -11.50
N ILE A 48 -6.48 -5.27 -11.16
CA ILE A 48 -6.66 -6.65 -11.66
C ILE A 48 -8.00 -7.22 -11.20
N ALA A 49 -8.39 -7.03 -9.94
CA ALA A 49 -9.68 -7.48 -9.41
C ALA A 49 -10.85 -6.79 -10.12
N HIS A 50 -10.79 -5.48 -10.34
CA HIS A 50 -11.81 -4.74 -11.09
C HIS A 50 -11.93 -5.16 -12.55
N LEU A 51 -10.86 -5.71 -13.14
CA LEU A 51 -10.88 -6.29 -14.49
C LEU A 51 -11.31 -7.76 -14.51
N GLY A 52 -11.75 -8.32 -13.38
CA GLY A 52 -12.21 -9.71 -13.25
C GLY A 52 -11.09 -10.73 -13.11
N GLY A 53 -9.85 -10.29 -12.90
CA GLY A 53 -8.70 -11.15 -12.57
C GLY A 53 -8.52 -11.34 -11.06
N THR A 54 -7.42 -11.98 -10.69
CA THR A 54 -7.04 -12.18 -9.28
C THR A 54 -5.55 -11.95 -9.12
N ALA A 55 -5.16 -11.14 -8.15
CA ALA A 55 -3.79 -10.97 -7.71
C ALA A 55 -3.73 -10.93 -6.18
N THR A 56 -2.75 -11.59 -5.58
CA THR A 56 -2.53 -11.54 -4.13
C THR A 56 -1.63 -10.36 -3.78
N ALA A 57 -2.10 -9.47 -2.92
CA ALA A 57 -1.32 -8.34 -2.45
C ALA A 57 -0.51 -8.71 -1.21
N ILE A 58 0.83 -8.57 -1.29
CA ILE A 58 1.78 -8.80 -0.19
C ILE A 58 2.22 -7.43 0.34
N PHE A 59 2.05 -7.19 1.64
CA PHE A 59 2.43 -5.91 2.25
C PHE A 59 2.51 -5.99 3.78
N PRO A 60 3.28 -5.10 4.44
CA PRO A 60 3.26 -4.97 5.89
C PRO A 60 2.01 -4.20 6.33
N ALA A 61 1.33 -4.64 7.36
CA ALA A 61 0.17 -3.98 7.94
C ALA A 61 0.35 -3.81 9.45
N GLY A 62 0.19 -2.59 9.95
CA GLY A 62 0.37 -2.30 11.36
C GLY A 62 -0.70 -1.37 11.92
N GLY A 63 -1.10 -1.61 13.17
CA GLY A 63 -2.07 -0.83 13.91
C GLY A 63 -3.47 -0.81 13.29
N ALA A 64 -4.35 0.00 13.85
CA ALA A 64 -5.74 0.11 13.39
C ALA A 64 -5.87 0.57 11.92
N THR A 65 -4.93 1.36 11.42
CA THR A 65 -4.91 1.77 10.01
C THR A 65 -4.55 0.61 9.08
N GLY A 66 -3.67 -0.31 9.50
CA GLY A 66 -3.37 -1.54 8.77
C GLY A 66 -4.56 -2.50 8.76
N GLU A 67 -5.23 -2.68 9.89
CA GLU A 67 -6.46 -3.48 9.98
C GLU A 67 -7.57 -2.94 9.06
N HIS A 68 -7.75 -1.61 9.05
CA HIS A 68 -8.73 -0.97 8.18
C HIS A 68 -8.38 -1.14 6.70
N LEU A 69 -7.09 -1.01 6.33
CA LEU A 69 -6.62 -1.27 4.97
C LEU A 69 -6.95 -2.70 4.50
N VAL A 70 -6.68 -3.69 5.35
CA VAL A 70 -7.00 -5.10 5.06
C VAL A 70 -8.50 -5.32 4.89
N ALA A 71 -9.34 -4.70 5.74
CA ALA A 71 -10.80 -4.79 5.64
C ALA A 71 -11.31 -4.21 4.32
N LEU A 72 -10.81 -3.05 3.89
CA LEU A 72 -11.19 -2.45 2.61
C LEU A 72 -10.80 -3.33 1.40
N LEU A 73 -9.64 -3.99 1.45
CA LEU A 73 -9.22 -4.91 0.40
C LEU A 73 -10.09 -6.18 0.37
N ALA A 74 -10.53 -6.65 1.53
CA ALA A 74 -11.47 -7.78 1.61
C ALA A 74 -12.82 -7.43 0.99
N ASP A 75 -13.34 -6.21 1.22
CA ASP A 75 -14.58 -5.73 0.61
C ASP A 75 -14.48 -5.64 -0.93
N GLU A 76 -13.29 -5.38 -1.46
CA GLU A 76 -13.00 -5.39 -2.89
C GLU A 76 -12.65 -6.78 -3.45
N ASN A 77 -12.71 -7.85 -2.63
CA ASN A 77 -12.33 -9.22 -2.98
C ASN A 77 -10.88 -9.36 -3.47
N VAL A 78 -9.95 -8.56 -2.94
CA VAL A 78 -8.53 -8.66 -3.21
C VAL A 78 -7.88 -9.58 -2.16
N PRO A 79 -7.32 -10.74 -2.55
CA PRO A 79 -6.58 -11.59 -1.62
C PRO A 79 -5.34 -10.87 -1.08
N VAL A 80 -5.08 -11.03 0.20
CA VAL A 80 -3.93 -10.40 0.85
C VAL A 80 -3.05 -11.44 1.55
N SER A 81 -1.75 -11.15 1.63
CA SER A 81 -0.77 -11.83 2.46
C SER A 81 0.01 -10.76 3.20
N THR A 82 -0.20 -10.63 4.51
CA THR A 82 0.36 -9.54 5.29
C THR A 82 1.43 -10.01 6.26
N VAL A 83 2.37 -9.11 6.56
CA VAL A 83 3.29 -9.22 7.68
C VAL A 83 2.89 -8.19 8.72
N ASP A 84 2.84 -8.59 9.98
CA ASP A 84 2.53 -7.68 11.08
C ASP A 84 3.66 -6.66 11.25
N ALA A 85 3.34 -5.36 11.07
CA ALA A 85 4.27 -4.27 11.27
C ALA A 85 4.10 -3.64 12.65
N LYS A 86 5.23 -3.30 13.31
CA LYS A 86 5.25 -2.64 14.62
C LYS A 86 4.73 -1.21 14.53
N ASP A 87 5.14 -0.51 13.48
CA ASP A 87 4.67 0.84 13.19
C ASP A 87 3.32 0.79 12.47
N TRP A 88 2.46 1.77 12.76
CA TRP A 88 1.16 1.87 12.10
C TRP A 88 1.32 2.14 10.61
N THR A 89 0.48 1.49 9.81
CA THR A 89 0.34 1.84 8.39
C THR A 89 0.05 3.33 8.25
N ARG A 90 0.82 4.03 7.42
CA ARG A 90 0.63 5.47 7.23
C ARG A 90 -0.75 5.80 6.70
N GLN A 91 -1.25 6.96 7.08
CA GLN A 91 -2.47 7.53 6.53
C GLN A 91 -2.13 8.79 5.73
N ASN A 92 -2.43 8.81 4.45
CA ASN A 92 -2.33 10.00 3.62
C ASN A 92 -3.66 10.76 3.64
N LEU A 93 -3.61 12.06 3.38
CA LEU A 93 -4.80 12.90 3.29
C LEU A 93 -4.84 13.61 1.93
N HIS A 94 -5.94 13.43 1.21
CA HIS A 94 -6.24 14.13 -0.02
C HIS A 94 -7.39 15.10 0.22
N VAL A 95 -7.19 16.37 -0.07
CA VAL A 95 -8.20 17.41 0.13
C VAL A 95 -8.52 18.05 -1.22
N HIS A 96 -9.78 17.94 -1.65
CA HIS A 96 -10.28 18.70 -2.80
C HIS A 96 -10.87 20.02 -2.32
N VAL A 97 -10.51 21.12 -2.98
CA VAL A 97 -10.96 22.47 -2.66
C VAL A 97 -12.00 22.92 -3.68
N GLU A 98 -13.25 23.06 -3.26
CA GLU A 98 -14.36 23.40 -4.17
C GLU A 98 -14.19 24.74 -4.87
N SER A 99 -13.73 25.77 -4.13
CA SER A 99 -13.62 27.14 -4.67
C SER A 99 -12.58 27.31 -5.77
N SER A 100 -11.52 26.49 -5.77
CA SER A 100 -10.44 26.58 -6.77
C SER A 100 -10.37 25.37 -7.70
N GLY A 101 -11.01 24.27 -7.36
CA GLY A 101 -10.89 22.99 -8.05
C GLY A 101 -9.53 22.29 -7.84
N GLU A 102 -8.68 22.83 -6.97
CA GLU A 102 -7.36 22.29 -6.68
C GLU A 102 -7.44 21.07 -5.74
N GLN A 103 -6.40 20.24 -5.77
CA GLN A 103 -6.25 19.11 -4.88
C GLN A 103 -4.92 19.21 -4.12
N TYR A 104 -5.00 19.07 -2.81
CA TYR A 104 -3.83 18.98 -1.93
C TYR A 104 -3.66 17.57 -1.45
N ARG A 105 -2.43 17.04 -1.56
CA ARG A 105 -2.06 15.69 -1.14
C ARG A 105 -0.99 15.76 -0.06
N PHE A 106 -1.37 15.37 1.14
CA PHE A 106 -0.46 15.26 2.27
C PHE A 106 -0.01 13.81 2.37
N VAL A 107 1.22 13.52 1.94
CA VAL A 107 1.79 12.18 1.89
C VAL A 107 2.73 12.01 3.08
N MET A 108 2.39 11.06 3.95
CA MET A 108 3.20 10.75 5.13
C MET A 108 4.29 9.72 4.80
N PRO A 109 5.41 9.69 5.54
CA PRO A 109 6.40 8.63 5.40
C PRO A 109 5.76 7.26 5.67
N GLY A 110 6.27 6.22 5.00
CA GLY A 110 5.86 4.85 5.27
C GLY A 110 6.23 4.41 6.68
N ALA A 111 5.55 3.39 7.19
CA ALA A 111 5.96 2.71 8.42
C ALA A 111 7.40 2.22 8.30
N THR A 112 8.19 2.38 9.35
CA THR A 112 9.55 1.83 9.38
C THR A 112 9.47 0.32 9.36
N LEU A 113 10.25 -0.33 8.50
CA LEU A 113 10.39 -1.77 8.51
C LEU A 113 11.75 -2.13 9.10
N ASP A 114 11.74 -2.94 10.15
CA ASP A 114 12.95 -3.52 10.68
C ASP A 114 13.42 -4.74 9.87
N ASP A 115 14.57 -5.29 10.24
CA ASP A 115 15.16 -6.42 9.52
C ASP A 115 14.31 -7.70 9.61
N ASP A 116 13.60 -7.92 10.72
CA ASP A 116 12.74 -9.09 10.90
C ASP A 116 11.45 -8.99 10.09
N GLU A 117 10.83 -7.81 10.04
CA GLU A 117 9.65 -7.54 9.24
C GLU A 117 9.96 -7.65 7.75
N PHE A 118 11.09 -7.10 7.31
CA PHE A 118 11.53 -7.24 5.92
C PHE A 118 11.83 -8.69 5.56
N ARG A 119 12.47 -9.46 6.45
CA ARG A 119 12.74 -10.88 6.24
C ARG A 119 11.47 -11.70 6.08
N GLN A 120 10.42 -11.43 6.87
CA GLN A 120 9.14 -12.10 6.71
C GLN A 120 8.48 -11.81 5.35
N LEU A 121 8.59 -10.56 4.84
CA LEU A 121 8.14 -10.24 3.48
C LEU A 121 8.98 -10.97 2.42
N GLU A 122 10.29 -11.05 2.62
CA GLU A 122 11.20 -11.79 1.75
C GLU A 122 10.84 -13.27 1.70
N GLU A 123 10.59 -13.90 2.85
CA GLU A 123 10.15 -15.30 2.94
C GLU A 123 8.86 -15.53 2.14
N GLN A 124 7.84 -14.67 2.30
CA GLN A 124 6.60 -14.77 1.51
C GLN A 124 6.83 -14.63 0.00
N VAL A 125 7.72 -13.74 -0.40
CA VAL A 125 8.06 -13.56 -1.83
C VAL A 125 8.80 -14.79 -2.37
N LEU A 126 9.70 -15.37 -1.59
CA LEU A 126 10.46 -16.56 -1.98
C LEU A 126 9.65 -17.87 -1.92
N GLU A 127 8.47 -17.87 -1.31
CA GLU A 127 7.52 -18.98 -1.36
C GLU A 127 6.58 -18.94 -2.58
N ILE A 128 6.66 -17.90 -3.40
CA ILE A 128 5.88 -17.80 -4.63
C ILE A 128 6.31 -18.90 -5.62
N GLU A 129 5.34 -19.59 -6.18
CA GLU A 129 5.60 -20.67 -7.13
C GLU A 129 6.29 -20.18 -8.43
N SER A 130 7.15 -21.02 -8.99
CA SER A 130 7.80 -20.77 -10.28
C SER A 130 6.79 -20.51 -11.40
N GLY A 131 7.08 -19.55 -12.26
CA GLY A 131 6.21 -19.14 -13.36
C GLY A 131 5.09 -18.16 -12.98
N ALA A 132 5.03 -17.72 -11.74
CA ALA A 132 4.14 -16.63 -11.33
C ALA A 132 4.70 -15.26 -11.78
N ILE A 133 3.83 -14.25 -11.76
CA ILE A 133 4.24 -12.86 -12.00
C ILE A 133 4.26 -12.12 -10.66
N LEU A 134 5.39 -11.54 -10.30
CA LEU A 134 5.53 -10.65 -9.15
C LEU A 134 5.67 -9.20 -9.62
N VAL A 135 4.76 -8.34 -9.20
CA VAL A 135 4.80 -6.89 -9.43
C VAL A 135 5.23 -6.18 -8.15
N ILE A 136 6.37 -5.50 -8.19
CA ILE A 136 6.86 -4.70 -7.07
C ILE A 136 6.66 -3.23 -7.41
N SER A 137 5.85 -2.52 -6.64
CA SER A 137 5.53 -1.12 -6.93
C SER A 137 5.23 -0.33 -5.66
N GLY A 138 5.68 0.92 -5.65
CA GLY A 138 5.51 1.87 -4.55
C GLY A 138 6.84 2.40 -4.04
N SER A 139 6.79 3.27 -3.03
CA SER A 139 7.97 3.85 -2.40
C SER A 139 8.64 2.88 -1.43
N LEU A 140 9.93 3.07 -1.19
CA LEU A 140 10.65 2.39 -0.12
C LEU A 140 10.34 3.05 1.22
N PRO A 141 10.02 2.27 2.27
CA PRO A 141 9.83 2.80 3.60
C PRO A 141 11.18 3.08 4.29
N PRO A 142 11.20 3.90 5.36
CA PRO A 142 12.36 3.99 6.24
C PRO A 142 12.82 2.60 6.70
N GLY A 143 14.12 2.41 6.85
CA GLY A 143 14.73 1.13 7.25
C GLY A 143 15.07 0.18 6.09
N VAL A 144 14.46 0.35 4.92
CA VAL A 144 14.75 -0.48 3.74
C VAL A 144 15.64 0.25 2.75
N LYS A 145 16.80 -0.32 2.47
CA LYS A 145 17.74 0.20 1.45
C LYS A 145 17.42 -0.43 0.09
N VAL A 146 17.72 0.32 -0.98
CA VAL A 146 17.53 -0.15 -2.38
C VAL A 146 18.25 -1.46 -2.63
N GLU A 147 19.44 -1.64 -2.04
CA GLU A 147 20.24 -2.86 -2.18
C GLU A 147 19.49 -4.11 -1.67
N LYS A 148 18.76 -4.00 -0.55
CA LYS A 148 17.92 -5.10 -0.03
C LYS A 148 16.84 -5.50 -1.03
N LEU A 149 16.14 -4.51 -1.59
CA LEU A 149 15.12 -4.78 -2.61
C LEU A 149 15.72 -5.41 -3.86
N THR A 150 16.87 -4.93 -4.32
CA THR A 150 17.57 -5.50 -5.48
C THR A 150 17.99 -6.96 -5.23
N GLN A 151 18.44 -7.29 -4.02
CA GLN A 151 18.78 -8.66 -3.63
C GLN A 151 17.53 -9.55 -3.64
N LEU A 152 16.41 -9.07 -3.08
CA LEU A 152 15.14 -9.79 -3.09
C LEU A 152 14.66 -10.09 -4.53
N ILE A 153 14.69 -9.07 -5.43
CA ILE A 153 14.33 -9.24 -6.84
C ILE A 153 15.21 -10.31 -7.49
N SER A 154 16.53 -10.24 -7.26
CA SER A 154 17.48 -11.20 -7.83
C SER A 154 17.26 -12.62 -7.29
N ALA A 155 16.89 -12.75 -6.03
CA ALA A 155 16.59 -14.05 -5.42
C ALA A 155 15.28 -14.64 -6.00
N ALA A 156 14.22 -13.84 -6.10
CA ALA A 156 12.95 -14.26 -6.68
C ALA A 156 13.11 -14.71 -8.15
N GLN A 157 13.87 -13.96 -8.96
CA GLN A 157 14.15 -14.32 -10.38
C GLN A 157 14.93 -15.61 -10.55
N LYS A 158 15.74 -16.02 -9.57
CA LYS A 158 16.49 -17.28 -9.63
C LYS A 158 15.62 -18.51 -9.35
N GLN A 159 14.48 -18.32 -8.73
CA GLN A 159 13.52 -19.40 -8.46
C GLN A 159 12.59 -19.68 -9.66
N GLY A 160 12.57 -18.80 -10.68
CA GLY A 160 11.77 -18.92 -11.91
C GLY A 160 10.50 -18.12 -11.81
#